data_e0f28411bbf96c8994823e1d8389aa3f
#
_entry.id   e0f28411bbf96c8994823e1d8389aa3f
#
_cell.length_a   1.000
_cell.length_b   1.000
_cell.length_c   1.000
_cell.angle_alpha   90.00
_cell.angle_beta   90.00
_cell.angle_gamma   90.00
#
_symmetry.space_group_name_H-M   'P 1'
#
loop_
_entity.id
_entity.type
_entity.pdbx_description
1 polymer ?
#
loop_
_entity_poly.entity_id
_entity_poly.type
_entity_poly.pdbx_seq_one_letter_code
_entity_poly.pdbx_strand_id
1 'polypeptide(L)'
;MNQTRRAVLKTIGGSTALAVGVGTVSARGRPESAKGRRTGASGDDTIVDIAVESEDFTVLVAAVEEAGLVDALSGNKQLTVFAPTDQAFEDLAGALGVELEDLLELENLADILLYHVTNGRRYSQSVVNAPRIRMLNGGTVDVDGTDLNGDQADIVDTDIEASNGVVHVIDGVLLPE
;
A
#
# COMPACT_ATOMS: atom_id res chain seq x y z
N MET A 1 50.46 -23.67 -23.02
CA MET A 1 50.86 -23.18 -24.34
C MET A 1 50.04 -21.94 -24.62
N ASN A 2 50.69 -20.83 -24.33
CA ASN A 2 51.00 -19.80 -25.30
C ASN A 2 49.83 -18.90 -25.69
N GLN A 3 49.93 -17.73 -25.34
CA GLN A 3 50.63 -16.47 -25.63
C GLN A 3 49.65 -15.45 -26.17
N THR A 4 49.48 -14.38 -25.43
CA THR A 4 50.16 -13.08 -25.50
C THR A 4 49.90 -12.25 -26.77
N ARG A 5 49.55 -11.02 -26.58
CA ARG A 5 50.13 -9.75 -27.09
C ARG A 5 49.06 -8.76 -27.50
N ARG A 6 49.09 -7.68 -26.87
CA ARG A 6 49.73 -6.34 -26.90
C ARG A 6 48.87 -5.37 -27.69
N ALA A 7 48.35 -4.42 -26.99
CA ALA A 7 48.68 -3.00 -26.91
C ALA A 7 49.17 -2.33 -28.19
N VAL A 8 48.46 -1.33 -28.67
CA VAL A 8 49.03 -0.13 -29.29
C VAL A 8 48.24 1.10 -28.94
N LEU A 9 48.88 1.95 -28.17
CA LEU A 9 48.61 3.38 -28.08
C LEU A 9 48.81 4.05 -29.46
N LYS A 10 48.00 5.05 -29.76
CA LYS A 10 48.50 6.24 -30.48
C LYS A 10 47.64 7.49 -30.15
N THR A 11 48.29 8.31 -29.48
CA THR A 11 48.10 9.74 -29.22
C THR A 11 48.11 10.56 -30.50
N ILE A 12 47.53 11.76 -30.41
CA ILE A 12 47.83 13.08 -30.99
C ILE A 12 46.47 13.68 -31.45
N GLY A 13 46.07 14.81 -31.12
CA GLY A 13 46.58 16.07 -30.58
C GLY A 13 45.57 17.16 -30.87
N GLY A 14 45.47 18.07 -29.96
CA GLY A 14 45.38 19.50 -30.12
C GLY A 14 44.08 20.14 -30.61
N SER A 15 43.48 20.91 -29.81
CA SER A 15 43.29 22.38 -29.94
C SER A 15 42.06 22.90 -29.17
N THR A 16 42.36 23.72 -28.27
CA THR A 16 41.59 24.79 -27.62
C THR A 16 40.39 25.32 -28.36
N ALA A 17 39.24 25.37 -27.69
CA ALA A 17 38.27 26.46 -27.80
C ALA A 17 37.43 26.53 -26.51
N LEU A 18 37.66 27.61 -25.78
CA LEU A 18 36.79 28.09 -24.70
C LEU A 18 35.45 28.49 -25.30
N ALA A 19 34.39 27.84 -24.86
CA ALA A 19 33.03 28.32 -25.01
C ALA A 19 32.33 28.18 -23.67
N VAL A 20 32.18 29.30 -22.99
CA VAL A 20 31.26 29.48 -21.88
C VAL A 20 29.85 29.28 -22.42
N GLY A 21 29.30 28.12 -22.20
CA GLY A 21 27.90 27.78 -22.50
C GLY A 21 27.17 27.60 -21.19
N VAL A 22 26.35 28.59 -20.83
CA VAL A 22 25.33 28.47 -19.79
C VAL A 22 24.40 27.35 -20.20
N GLY A 23 24.65 26.14 -19.69
CA GLY A 23 23.80 24.99 -19.89
C GLY A 23 22.54 25.11 -19.05
N THR A 24 21.45 25.52 -19.69
CA THR A 24 20.12 25.33 -19.21
C THR A 24 19.94 23.84 -18.84
N VAL A 25 19.70 23.56 -17.58
CA VAL A 25 19.29 22.27 -17.09
C VAL A 25 17.90 22.01 -17.67
N SER A 26 17.85 21.34 -18.82
CA SER A 26 16.61 20.73 -19.29
C SER A 26 16.18 19.68 -18.29
N ALA A 27 15.15 19.99 -17.56
CA ALA A 27 14.36 19.01 -16.86
C ALA A 27 13.91 17.98 -17.89
N ARG A 28 14.60 16.84 -17.92
CA ARG A 28 14.14 15.68 -18.67
C ARG A 28 12.83 15.26 -18.07
N GLY A 29 11.76 15.47 -18.83
CA GLY A 29 10.46 14.91 -18.54
C GLY A 29 10.62 13.42 -18.23
N ARG A 30 10.08 13.01 -17.08
CA ARG A 30 9.85 11.63 -16.75
C ARG A 30 9.05 11.02 -17.89
N PRO A 31 9.44 9.87 -18.45
CA PRO A 31 8.54 9.14 -19.31
C PRO A 31 7.34 8.68 -18.47
N GLU A 32 6.18 9.19 -18.79
CA GLU A 32 4.89 8.67 -18.33
C GLU A 32 4.66 7.28 -18.95
N SER A 33 5.33 6.28 -18.51
CA SER A 33 5.03 4.89 -18.87
C SER A 33 5.80 3.94 -17.96
N ALA A 34 5.49 4.02 -16.69
CA ALA A 34 5.69 2.92 -15.77
C ALA A 34 4.46 2.86 -14.89
N LYS A 35 3.36 2.32 -15.42
CA LYS A 35 2.36 1.63 -14.64
C LYS A 35 3.00 0.34 -14.14
N GLY A 36 3.98 0.48 -13.29
CA GLY A 36 4.57 -0.57 -12.49
C GLY A 36 4.16 -0.26 -11.07
N ARG A 37 3.55 -1.22 -10.42
CA ARG A 37 3.28 -1.23 -9.01
C ARG A 37 4.36 -0.44 -8.27
N ARG A 38 4.00 0.72 -7.74
CA ARG A 38 4.82 1.41 -6.77
C ARG A 38 4.64 0.70 -5.44
N THR A 39 5.40 -0.36 -5.24
CA THR A 39 5.74 -0.83 -3.91
C THR A 39 6.72 0.18 -3.34
N GLY A 40 6.23 1.15 -2.65
CA GLY A 40 7.05 2.19 -2.01
C GLY A 40 6.38 3.54 -2.16
N ALA A 41 5.52 3.88 -1.21
CA ALA A 41 5.07 5.24 -1.02
C ALA A 41 6.29 6.15 -0.85
N SER A 42 6.29 7.32 -1.44
CA SER A 42 7.20 8.39 -1.09
C SER A 42 7.06 8.58 0.42
N GLY A 43 8.16 8.70 1.16
CA GLY A 43 8.15 8.69 2.63
C GLY A 43 7.28 9.74 3.34
N ASP A 44 6.45 10.46 2.61
CA ASP A 44 5.51 11.47 3.08
C ASP A 44 4.03 11.05 2.93
N ASP A 45 3.72 9.99 2.14
CA ASP A 45 2.34 9.59 1.88
C ASP A 45 1.76 8.83 3.08
N THR A 46 0.58 9.24 3.53
CA THR A 46 -0.15 8.54 4.61
C THR A 46 -0.86 7.29 4.07
N ILE A 47 -1.39 6.47 4.98
CA ILE A 47 -2.22 5.31 4.63
C ILE A 47 -3.40 5.72 3.72
N VAL A 48 -4.01 6.88 3.99
CA VAL A 48 -5.13 7.40 3.20
C VAL A 48 -4.66 7.85 1.81
N ASP A 49 -3.51 8.52 1.71
CA ASP A 49 -2.96 8.95 0.42
C ASP A 49 -2.68 7.75 -0.49
N ILE A 50 -2.11 6.67 0.07
CA ILE A 50 -1.87 5.41 -0.64
C ILE A 50 -3.19 4.79 -1.14
N ALA A 51 -4.22 4.78 -0.29
CA ALA A 51 -5.52 4.25 -0.66
C ALA A 51 -6.18 5.06 -1.79
N VAL A 52 -6.10 6.40 -1.73
CA VAL A 52 -6.65 7.31 -2.76
C VAL A 52 -5.89 7.19 -4.10
N GLU A 53 -4.58 6.94 -4.05
CA GLU A 53 -3.77 6.75 -5.27
C GLU A 53 -3.99 5.39 -5.95
N SER A 54 -4.57 4.43 -5.26
CA SER A 54 -4.82 3.08 -5.75
C SER A 54 -6.22 2.96 -6.34
N GLU A 55 -6.30 2.37 -7.53
CA GLU A 55 -7.59 2.08 -8.19
C GLU A 55 -8.32 0.88 -7.55
N ASP A 56 -7.64 0.12 -6.67
CA ASP A 56 -8.17 -1.08 -6.03
C ASP A 56 -8.90 -0.81 -4.70
N PHE A 57 -8.88 0.43 -4.19
CA PHE A 57 -9.42 0.81 -2.88
C PHE A 57 -10.46 1.93 -2.94
N THR A 58 -11.16 2.06 -4.06
CA THR A 58 -12.15 3.13 -4.28
C THR A 58 -13.29 3.03 -3.27
N VAL A 59 -13.80 1.82 -3.04
CA VAL A 59 -14.88 1.55 -2.08
C VAL A 59 -14.39 1.75 -0.64
N LEU A 60 -13.17 1.30 -0.33
CA LEU A 60 -12.57 1.50 0.99
C LEU A 60 -12.43 2.99 1.33
N VAL A 61 -11.97 3.81 0.38
CA VAL A 61 -11.85 5.26 0.56
C VAL A 61 -13.21 5.87 0.83
N ALA A 62 -14.23 5.54 0.03
CA ALA A 62 -15.59 6.01 0.24
C ALA A 62 -16.13 5.60 1.62
N ALA A 63 -15.88 4.35 2.05
CA ALA A 63 -16.27 3.85 3.36
C ALA A 63 -15.60 4.62 4.51
N VAL A 64 -14.31 4.93 4.38
CA VAL A 64 -13.53 5.68 5.37
C VAL A 64 -14.02 7.14 5.48
N GLU A 65 -14.38 7.75 4.35
CA GLU A 65 -14.94 9.10 4.29
C GLU A 65 -16.35 9.14 4.94
N GLU A 66 -17.22 8.19 4.59
CA GLU A 66 -18.58 8.09 5.15
C GLU A 66 -18.55 7.83 6.66
N ALA A 67 -17.66 6.97 7.13
CA ALA A 67 -17.46 6.69 8.54
C ALA A 67 -16.76 7.84 9.32
N GLY A 68 -16.26 8.88 8.62
CA GLY A 68 -15.54 9.99 9.24
C GLY A 68 -14.19 9.61 9.86
N LEU A 69 -13.55 8.56 9.37
CA LEU A 69 -12.30 8.01 9.91
C LEU A 69 -11.03 8.54 9.22
N VAL A 70 -11.17 9.41 8.22
CA VAL A 70 -10.03 9.98 7.47
C VAL A 70 -9.00 10.61 8.40
N ASP A 71 -9.40 11.45 9.34
CA ASP A 71 -8.51 12.10 10.30
C ASP A 71 -7.82 11.10 11.25
N ALA A 72 -8.53 10.03 11.60
CA ALA A 72 -8.00 8.98 12.47
C ALA A 72 -6.91 8.16 11.76
N LEU A 73 -7.08 7.91 10.46
CA LEU A 73 -6.17 7.13 9.64
C LEU A 73 -5.03 7.95 9.01
N SER A 74 -5.21 9.26 8.82
CA SER A 74 -4.17 10.19 8.34
C SER A 74 -3.33 10.81 9.45
N GLY A 75 -3.68 10.56 10.71
CA GLY A 75 -2.97 11.10 11.87
C GLY A 75 -1.56 10.55 12.06
N ASN A 76 -0.80 11.15 13.01
CA ASN A 76 0.59 10.78 13.31
C ASN A 76 0.74 9.46 14.12
N LYS A 77 -0.33 8.71 14.31
CA LYS A 77 -0.27 7.42 15.00
C LYS A 77 0.22 6.36 14.03
N GLN A 78 1.13 5.52 14.51
CA GLN A 78 1.57 4.36 13.73
C GLN A 78 0.46 3.31 13.74
N LEU A 79 -0.05 2.99 12.57
CA LEU A 79 -1.14 2.04 12.38
C LEU A 79 -0.73 0.96 11.37
N THR A 80 -1.41 -0.17 11.45
CA THR A 80 -1.41 -1.17 10.38
C THR A 80 -2.84 -1.35 9.92
N VAL A 81 -3.07 -1.25 8.63
CA VAL A 81 -4.38 -1.39 8.01
C VAL A 81 -4.39 -2.64 7.14
N PHE A 82 -5.40 -3.47 7.35
CA PHE A 82 -5.76 -4.54 6.43
C PHE A 82 -6.78 -3.96 5.45
N ALA A 83 -6.33 -3.65 4.24
CA ALA A 83 -7.13 -2.97 3.22
C ALA A 83 -7.82 -3.99 2.31
N PRO A 84 -9.14 -4.19 2.43
CA PRO A 84 -9.89 -5.00 1.48
C PRO A 84 -9.94 -4.31 0.12
N THR A 85 -9.83 -5.11 -0.95
CA THR A 85 -9.99 -4.62 -2.31
C THR A 85 -11.45 -4.30 -2.64
N ASP A 86 -11.69 -3.54 -3.71
CA ASP A 86 -13.06 -3.28 -4.19
C ASP A 86 -13.80 -4.58 -4.49
N GLN A 87 -13.11 -5.61 -5.02
CA GLN A 87 -13.65 -6.94 -5.24
C GLN A 87 -14.13 -7.60 -3.94
N ALA A 88 -13.38 -7.44 -2.83
CA ALA A 88 -13.76 -7.98 -1.51
C ALA A 88 -15.09 -7.40 -1.02
N PHE A 89 -15.34 -6.11 -1.27
CA PHE A 89 -16.62 -5.48 -0.96
C PHE A 89 -17.75 -5.97 -1.87
N GLU A 90 -17.49 -6.16 -3.17
CA GLU A 90 -18.46 -6.73 -4.11
C GLU A 90 -18.85 -8.16 -3.73
N ASP A 91 -17.88 -8.99 -3.35
CA ASP A 91 -18.10 -10.36 -2.90
C ASP A 91 -18.92 -10.39 -1.60
N LEU A 92 -18.65 -9.48 -0.66
CA LEU A 92 -19.44 -9.35 0.57
C LEU A 92 -20.87 -8.89 0.27
N ALA A 93 -21.06 -7.87 -0.57
CA ALA A 93 -22.38 -7.41 -0.99
C ALA A 93 -23.18 -8.53 -1.64
N GLY A 94 -22.55 -9.28 -2.55
CA GLY A 94 -23.14 -10.46 -3.19
C GLY A 94 -23.52 -11.56 -2.20
N ALA A 95 -22.68 -11.83 -1.20
CA ALA A 95 -22.96 -12.83 -0.16
C ALA A 95 -24.12 -12.41 0.75
N LEU A 96 -24.25 -11.14 1.05
CA LEU A 96 -25.34 -10.58 1.86
C LEU A 96 -26.62 -10.33 1.04
N GLY A 97 -26.52 -10.29 -0.30
CA GLY A 97 -27.61 -9.98 -1.19
C GLY A 97 -28.08 -8.53 -1.13
N VAL A 98 -27.14 -7.61 -0.86
CA VAL A 98 -27.36 -6.16 -0.77
C VAL A 98 -26.55 -5.43 -1.84
N GLU A 99 -26.89 -4.17 -2.10
CA GLU A 99 -26.09 -3.32 -2.98
C GLU A 99 -24.85 -2.80 -2.25
N LEU A 100 -23.84 -2.39 -3.00
CA LEU A 100 -22.59 -1.88 -2.43
C LEU A 100 -22.82 -0.61 -1.59
N GLU A 101 -23.74 0.25 -2.04
CA GLU A 101 -24.16 1.46 -1.33
C GLU A 101 -24.77 1.14 0.04
N ASP A 102 -25.56 0.07 0.13
CA ASP A 102 -26.16 -0.36 1.40
C ASP A 102 -25.10 -0.73 2.45
N LEU A 103 -23.95 -1.26 2.01
CA LEU A 103 -22.81 -1.56 2.90
C LEU A 103 -22.18 -0.30 3.47
N LEU A 104 -22.15 0.79 2.69
CA LEU A 104 -21.59 2.07 3.12
C LEU A 104 -22.54 2.80 4.10
N GLU A 105 -23.83 2.52 4.05
CA GLU A 105 -24.86 3.10 4.92
C GLU A 105 -25.05 2.31 6.24
N LEU A 106 -24.28 1.25 6.47
CA LEU A 106 -24.38 0.46 7.71
C LEU A 106 -24.06 1.30 8.95
N GLU A 107 -24.92 1.27 9.95
CA GLU A 107 -24.72 1.97 11.22
C GLU A 107 -23.43 1.55 11.95
N ASN A 108 -22.96 0.33 11.71
CA ASN A 108 -21.73 -0.23 12.29
C ASN A 108 -20.52 -0.18 11.35
N LEU A 109 -20.59 0.58 10.22
CA LEU A 109 -19.50 0.70 9.25
C LEU A 109 -18.18 1.14 9.92
N ALA A 110 -18.22 2.12 10.83
CA ALA A 110 -17.06 2.57 11.57
C ALA A 110 -16.42 1.46 12.41
N ASP A 111 -17.22 0.62 13.07
CA ASP A 111 -16.73 -0.51 13.87
C ASP A 111 -16.09 -1.59 12.97
N ILE A 112 -16.68 -1.85 11.81
CA ILE A 112 -16.14 -2.78 10.81
C ILE A 112 -14.79 -2.24 10.30
N LEU A 113 -14.70 -0.97 9.94
CA LEU A 113 -13.44 -0.35 9.50
C LEU A 113 -12.37 -0.34 10.59
N LEU A 114 -12.74 -0.07 11.84
CA LEU A 114 -11.81 -0.15 12.98
C LEU A 114 -11.39 -1.60 13.28
N TYR A 115 -12.18 -2.59 12.88
CA TYR A 115 -11.81 -4.01 12.93
C TYR A 115 -10.75 -4.41 11.88
N HIS A 116 -10.53 -3.56 10.87
CA HIS A 116 -9.46 -3.71 9.90
C HIS A 116 -8.17 -2.96 10.26
N VAL A 117 -8.17 -2.25 11.39
CA VAL A 117 -7.04 -1.41 11.80
C VAL A 117 -6.49 -1.86 13.15
N THR A 118 -5.17 -2.00 13.23
CA THR A 118 -4.47 -2.30 14.48
C THR A 118 -3.41 -1.26 14.80
N ASN A 119 -3.11 -1.12 16.09
CA ASN A 119 -2.09 -0.21 16.59
C ASN A 119 -0.68 -0.72 16.31
N GLY A 120 0.19 0.22 15.94
CA GLY A 120 1.59 -0.03 15.69
C GLY A 120 1.86 -0.43 14.25
N ARG A 121 3.12 -0.28 13.86
CA ARG A 121 3.60 -0.68 12.54
C ARG A 121 3.94 -2.17 12.57
N ARG A 122 3.13 -3.00 11.94
CA ARG A 122 3.30 -4.45 11.88
C ARG A 122 3.60 -4.86 10.44
N TYR A 123 4.79 -5.36 10.23
CA TYR A 123 5.18 -5.95 8.96
C TYR A 123 4.67 -7.40 8.85
N SER A 124 4.62 -7.94 7.65
CA SER A 124 4.12 -9.28 7.33
C SER A 124 4.68 -10.35 8.26
N GLN A 125 5.99 -10.35 8.55
CA GLN A 125 6.59 -11.28 9.50
C GLN A 125 6.00 -11.18 10.91
N SER A 126 5.62 -10.00 11.35
CA SER A 126 5.01 -9.80 12.67
C SER A 126 3.54 -10.21 12.66
N VAL A 127 2.86 -10.06 11.53
CA VAL A 127 1.46 -10.47 11.33
C VAL A 127 1.35 -11.98 11.33
N VAL A 128 2.04 -12.66 10.42
CA VAL A 128 1.94 -14.13 10.23
C VAL A 128 2.45 -14.95 11.42
N ASN A 129 3.30 -14.37 12.28
CA ASN A 129 3.77 -15.04 13.48
C ASN A 129 2.94 -14.73 14.74
N ALA A 130 1.97 -13.84 14.63
CA ALA A 130 1.08 -13.51 15.74
C ALA A 130 -0.20 -14.34 15.61
N PRO A 131 -0.52 -15.25 16.53
CA PRO A 131 -1.73 -16.08 16.43
C PRO A 131 -3.01 -15.24 16.56
N ARG A 132 -2.90 -14.05 17.13
CA ARG A 132 -4.01 -13.09 17.29
C ARG A 132 -3.50 -11.67 17.25
N ILE A 133 -4.27 -10.80 16.57
CA ILE A 133 -4.01 -9.36 16.50
C ILE A 133 -5.21 -8.62 17.08
N ARG A 134 -4.94 -7.73 18.03
CA ARG A 134 -5.98 -6.87 18.60
C ARG A 134 -6.22 -5.67 17.71
N MET A 135 -7.47 -5.45 17.34
CA MET A 135 -7.91 -4.38 16.48
C MET A 135 -8.35 -3.13 17.25
N LEU A 136 -8.53 -2.00 16.56
CA LEU A 136 -8.86 -0.72 17.21
C LEU A 136 -10.28 -0.70 17.80
N ASN A 137 -11.21 -1.45 17.24
CA ASN A 137 -12.56 -1.60 17.82
C ASN A 137 -12.57 -2.43 19.11
N GLY A 138 -11.43 -3.02 19.49
CA GLY A 138 -11.27 -3.87 20.68
C GLY A 138 -11.42 -5.36 20.42
N GLY A 139 -11.87 -5.74 19.23
CA GLY A 139 -11.92 -7.13 18.79
C GLY A 139 -10.54 -7.72 18.51
N THR A 140 -10.49 -8.98 18.20
CA THR A 140 -9.27 -9.70 17.82
C THR A 140 -9.50 -10.45 16.53
N VAL A 141 -8.49 -10.44 15.66
CA VAL A 141 -8.42 -11.24 14.44
C VAL A 141 -7.48 -12.42 14.71
N ASP A 142 -7.96 -13.63 14.47
CA ASP A 142 -7.11 -14.81 14.48
C ASP A 142 -6.31 -14.86 13.17
N VAL A 143 -5.03 -15.22 13.26
CA VAL A 143 -4.11 -15.25 12.11
C VAL A 143 -3.50 -16.63 12.02
N ASP A 144 -3.63 -17.27 10.86
CA ASP A 144 -2.97 -18.55 10.55
C ASP A 144 -2.24 -18.44 9.20
N GLY A 145 -0.98 -17.99 9.26
CA GLY A 145 -0.21 -17.71 8.05
C GLY A 145 -0.71 -16.45 7.34
N THR A 146 -1.35 -16.61 6.18
CA THR A 146 -2.00 -15.53 5.43
C THR A 146 -3.49 -15.41 5.70
N ASP A 147 -4.09 -16.48 6.29
CA ASP A 147 -5.52 -16.52 6.59
C ASP A 147 -5.87 -15.65 7.80
N LEU A 148 -6.94 -14.91 7.69
CA LEU A 148 -7.48 -14.06 8.74
C LEU A 148 -8.88 -14.52 9.13
N ASN A 149 -9.13 -14.71 10.42
CA ASN A 149 -10.41 -15.16 10.98
C ASN A 149 -10.95 -16.48 10.36
N GLY A 150 -10.04 -17.43 10.04
CA GLY A 150 -10.45 -18.74 9.52
C GLY A 150 -11.18 -18.63 8.19
N ASP A 151 -10.46 -18.27 7.14
CA ASP A 151 -10.92 -18.13 5.76
C ASP A 151 -11.89 -16.94 5.48
N GLN A 152 -11.98 -15.93 6.36
CA GLN A 152 -12.75 -14.71 6.03
C GLN A 152 -12.02 -13.83 5.02
N ALA A 153 -10.70 -13.78 5.10
CA ALA A 153 -9.86 -13.02 4.18
C ALA A 153 -8.45 -13.58 4.15
N ASP A 154 -7.83 -13.53 2.99
CA ASP A 154 -6.42 -13.83 2.78
C ASP A 154 -5.60 -12.55 2.53
N ILE A 155 -4.38 -12.53 3.04
CA ILE A 155 -3.45 -11.45 2.76
C ILE A 155 -2.82 -11.69 1.38
N VAL A 156 -3.13 -10.83 0.40
CA VAL A 156 -2.69 -10.95 -1.00
C VAL A 156 -1.48 -10.10 -1.32
N ASP A 157 -1.30 -8.97 -0.64
CA ASP A 157 -0.08 -8.14 -0.75
C ASP A 157 0.30 -7.58 0.62
N THR A 158 1.59 -7.38 0.85
CA THR A 158 2.09 -7.04 2.18
C THR A 158 3.08 -5.88 2.15
N ASP A 159 3.25 -5.27 3.34
CA ASP A 159 4.35 -4.35 3.62
C ASP A 159 4.37 -3.09 2.74
N ILE A 160 3.19 -2.59 2.34
CA ILE A 160 3.07 -1.29 1.70
C ILE A 160 3.30 -0.23 2.76
N GLU A 161 4.45 0.43 2.71
CA GLU A 161 4.86 1.40 3.71
C GLU A 161 4.20 2.76 3.48
N ALA A 162 3.60 3.29 4.54
CA ALA A 162 3.11 4.66 4.63
C ALA A 162 3.92 5.45 5.68
N SER A 163 3.87 6.77 5.62
CA SER A 163 4.52 7.64 6.62
C SER A 163 4.02 7.37 8.04
N ASN A 164 2.73 7.09 8.18
CA ASN A 164 2.05 6.83 9.44
C ASN A 164 1.67 5.36 9.66
N GLY A 165 2.20 4.40 8.88
CA GLY A 165 1.89 3.00 9.11
C GLY A 165 2.34 2.03 8.04
N VAL A 166 1.65 0.89 7.98
CA VAL A 166 1.81 -0.16 6.97
C VAL A 166 0.43 -0.61 6.51
N VAL A 167 0.29 -0.88 5.23
CA VAL A 167 -0.93 -1.43 4.64
C VAL A 167 -0.65 -2.85 4.14
N HIS A 168 -1.56 -3.76 4.47
CA HIS A 168 -1.62 -5.10 3.91
C HIS A 168 -2.91 -5.22 3.12
N VAL A 169 -2.82 -5.69 1.90
CA VAL A 169 -3.99 -5.89 1.03
C VAL A 169 -4.60 -7.25 1.32
N ILE A 170 -5.90 -7.28 1.49
CA ILE A 170 -6.67 -8.50 1.71
C ILE A 170 -7.78 -8.65 0.67
N ASP A 171 -8.14 -9.87 0.34
CA ASP A 171 -9.16 -10.22 -0.66
C ASP A 171 -10.56 -10.45 -0.07
N GLY A 172 -10.71 -10.31 1.23
CA GLY A 172 -11.98 -10.42 1.93
C GLY A 172 -12.18 -9.30 2.96
N VAL A 173 -13.42 -9.08 3.37
CA VAL A 173 -13.77 -8.11 4.41
C VAL A 173 -13.87 -8.82 5.75
N LEU A 174 -13.12 -8.33 6.76
CA LEU A 174 -13.18 -8.86 8.12
C LEU A 174 -14.42 -8.35 8.83
N LEU A 175 -15.25 -9.27 9.29
CA LEU A 175 -16.44 -8.96 10.06
C LEU A 175 -16.22 -9.29 11.53
N PRO A 176 -16.51 -8.37 12.46
CA PRO A 176 -16.48 -8.66 13.89
C PRO A 176 -17.60 -9.66 14.24
N GLU A 177 -17.26 -10.69 15.02
CA GLU A 177 -18.23 -11.66 15.57
C GLU A 177 -19.09 -11.05 16.67
#